data_c55cfc212bd3297e636614b0580d128e
#
_entry.id   c55cfc212bd3297e636614b0580d128e
#
_cell.length_a   1.000
_cell.length_b   1.000
_cell.length_c   1.000
_cell.angle_alpha   90.00
_cell.angle_beta   90.00
_cell.angle_gamma   90.00
#
_symmetry.space_group_name_H-M   'P 1'
#
loop_
_entity.id
_entity.type
_entity.pdbx_description
1 polymer ?
#
loop_
_entity_poly.entity_id
_entity_poly.type
_entity_poly.pdbx_seq_one_letter_code
_entity_poly.pdbx_strand_id
1 'polypeptide(L)'
;MKLFHNKMSVLRNILVGTTIVVTASSAFAHVKLESATPTINASIASQPKSIALNFGGEVMLMNVKLLDAQRRDIPLNYQVSHDLKKTFEVAVPKLKNGKYTVVWTTMGTDGHNMSGEYNFTIKSTK
;
A
#
# COMPACT_ATOMS: atom_id res chain seq x y z
N MET A 1 -1.06 73.06 -13.21
CA MET A 1 -1.27 72.31 -13.15
C MET A 1 -1.16 71.28 -12.76
N LYS A 2 -1.27 70.88 -12.64
CA LYS A 2 -1.35 69.90 -12.36
C LYS A 2 -1.32 68.86 -12.00
N LEU A 3 -1.50 68.61 -11.80
CA LEU A 3 -1.61 67.70 -11.50
C LEU A 3 -1.52 66.69 -11.22
N PHE A 4 -1.58 66.48 -11.16
CA PHE A 4 -1.66 65.52 -10.90
C PHE A 4 -1.50 64.54 -10.62
N HIS A 5 -1.53 64.45 -10.48
CA HIS A 5 -1.49 63.52 -10.28
C HIS A 5 -1.46 62.61 -9.93
N ASN A 6 -1.56 62.37 -9.70
CA ASN A 6 -1.63 61.40 -9.38
C ASN A 6 -1.59 60.53 -9.04
N LYS A 7 -1.69 60.38 -8.95
CA LYS A 7 -1.78 59.50 -8.63
C LYS A 7 -1.75 58.45 -8.52
N MET A 8 -1.78 58.24 -8.45
CA MET A 8 -1.84 57.26 -8.31
C MET A 8 -1.63 56.39 -8.03
N SER A 9 -1.70 56.36 -7.98
CA SER A 9 -1.56 55.48 -7.72
C SER A 9 -1.63 54.59 -7.22
N VAL A 10 -1.87 54.34 -7.14
CA VAL A 10 -1.95 53.46 -6.58
C VAL A 10 -2.03 52.37 -6.55
N LEU A 11 -2.16 52.31 -6.56
CA LEU A 11 -2.28 51.35 -6.40
C LEU A 11 -2.09 50.38 -6.31
N ARG A 12 -2.01 50.34 -6.23
CA ARG A 12 -1.84 49.45 -6.11
C ARG A 12 -1.77 48.51 -5.64
N ASN A 13 -1.96 48.31 -5.54
CA ASN A 13 -1.76 47.50 -4.92
C ASN A 13 -2.00 46.47 -4.79
N ILE A 14 -2.22 46.21 -4.94
CA ILE A 14 -2.26 45.45 -4.66
C ILE A 14 -2.19 44.42 -4.47
N LEU A 15 -2.29 44.14 -4.31
CA LEU A 15 -2.15 43.27 -3.96
C LEU A 15 -2.13 42.31 -3.90
N VAL A 16 -2.28 42.15 -4.05
CA VAL A 16 -2.11 41.50 -3.78
C VAL A 16 -2.39 40.60 -3.30
N GLY A 17 -2.75 40.30 -3.47
CA GLY A 17 -3.39 39.28 -2.83
C GLY A 17 -2.75 37.99 -3.12
N THR A 18 -1.96 37.75 -2.44
CA THR A 18 -1.35 36.51 -2.44
C THR A 18 -2.25 35.55 -1.81
N THR A 19 -3.09 35.04 -2.56
CA THR A 19 -3.79 33.88 -2.12
C THR A 19 -2.81 32.76 -2.23
N ILE A 20 -2.21 32.49 -1.14
CA ILE A 20 -1.53 31.23 -1.04
C ILE A 20 -2.61 30.20 -0.90
N VAL A 21 -2.94 29.63 -2.00
CA VAL A 21 -3.74 28.44 -1.94
C VAL A 21 -2.82 27.35 -1.48
N VAL A 22 -2.76 27.22 -0.19
CA VAL A 22 -2.22 25.99 0.33
C VAL A 22 -3.23 24.95 0.02
N THR A 23 -3.10 24.38 -1.15
CA THR A 23 -3.73 23.13 -1.36
C THR A 23 -3.06 22.18 -0.39
N ALA A 24 -3.68 22.03 0.74
CA ALA A 24 -3.40 20.87 1.53
C ALA A 24 -3.78 19.70 0.64
N SER A 25 -2.84 19.27 -0.17
CA SER A 25 -2.97 17.94 -0.70
C SER A 25 -3.02 17.07 0.54
N SER A 26 -4.18 16.66 0.88
CA SER A 26 -4.31 15.56 1.78
C SER A 26 -3.57 14.43 1.08
N ALA A 27 -2.32 14.33 1.40
CA ALA A 27 -1.58 13.16 1.04
C ALA A 27 -2.22 12.06 1.84
N PHE A 28 -3.29 11.51 1.30
CA PHE A 28 -3.71 10.21 1.76
C PHE A 28 -2.61 9.30 1.31
N ALA A 29 -1.67 9.13 2.20
CA ALA A 29 -0.66 8.12 2.00
C ALA A 29 -1.41 6.81 1.97
N HIS A 30 -1.66 6.32 0.76
CA HIS A 30 -2.12 4.96 0.62
C HIS A 30 -1.09 4.09 1.30
N VAL A 31 -1.53 3.34 2.30
CA VAL A 31 -0.64 2.44 3.00
C VAL A 31 -0.25 1.34 2.03
N LYS A 32 1.05 1.24 1.77
CA LYS A 32 1.59 0.27 0.82
C LYS A 32 2.22 -0.89 1.56
N LEU A 33 2.27 -2.04 0.88
CA LEU A 33 3.09 -3.15 1.34
C LEU A 33 4.55 -2.74 1.16
N GLU A 34 5.29 -2.67 2.27
CA GLU A 34 6.70 -2.27 2.24
C GLU A 34 7.63 -3.45 2.05
N SER A 35 7.29 -4.57 2.67
CA SER A 35 8.09 -5.78 2.55
C SER A 35 7.25 -7.00 2.87
N ALA A 36 7.76 -8.15 2.51
CA ALA A 36 7.07 -9.41 2.75
C ALA A 36 8.09 -10.53 2.92
N THR A 37 7.64 -11.61 3.56
CA THR A 37 8.38 -12.87 3.64
C THR A 37 7.44 -13.98 3.21
N PRO A 38 7.74 -14.75 2.16
CA PRO A 38 8.95 -14.65 1.33
C PRO A 38 9.06 -13.30 0.63
N THR A 39 10.30 -12.90 0.37
CA THR A 39 10.59 -11.58 -0.20
C THR A 39 9.97 -11.42 -1.58
N ILE A 40 9.54 -10.21 -1.88
CA ILE A 40 8.91 -9.87 -3.16
C ILE A 40 9.85 -10.26 -4.30
N ASN A 41 9.32 -11.03 -5.24
CA ASN A 41 10.02 -11.53 -6.43
C ASN A 41 11.20 -12.46 -6.13
N ALA A 42 11.30 -12.97 -4.92
CA ALA A 42 12.41 -13.85 -4.56
C ALA A 42 12.18 -15.28 -5.01
N SER A 43 13.28 -16.00 -5.22
CA SER A 43 13.28 -17.45 -5.34
C SER A 43 13.84 -17.99 -4.03
N ILE A 44 13.11 -18.90 -3.40
CA ILE A 44 13.51 -19.47 -2.12
C ILE A 44 13.73 -20.97 -2.27
N ALA A 45 14.66 -21.48 -1.48
CA ALA A 45 15.05 -22.90 -1.58
C ALA A 45 14.33 -23.80 -0.58
N SER A 46 13.52 -23.22 0.29
CA SER A 46 12.84 -23.97 1.33
C SER A 46 11.36 -23.61 1.37
N GLN A 47 10.60 -24.47 2.00
CA GLN A 47 9.16 -24.28 2.19
C GLN A 47 8.92 -23.17 3.20
N PRO A 48 8.16 -22.14 2.84
CA PRO A 48 7.74 -21.17 3.84
C PRO A 48 6.64 -21.78 4.70
N LYS A 49 6.65 -21.47 5.98
CA LYS A 49 5.59 -21.91 6.88
C LYS A 49 4.49 -20.87 6.95
N SER A 50 4.81 -19.65 6.63
CA SER A 50 3.86 -18.55 6.68
C SER A 50 4.27 -17.49 5.67
N ILE A 51 3.32 -16.60 5.42
CA ILE A 51 3.54 -15.38 4.65
C ILE A 51 3.45 -14.25 5.65
N ALA A 52 4.46 -13.39 5.68
CA ALA A 52 4.43 -12.18 6.51
C ALA A 52 4.31 -10.98 5.60
N LEU A 53 3.40 -10.08 5.94
CA LEU A 53 3.14 -8.86 5.18
C LEU A 53 3.41 -7.68 6.09
N ASN A 54 4.30 -6.79 5.68
CA ASN A 54 4.63 -5.58 6.43
C ASN A 54 4.17 -4.36 5.65
N PHE A 55 3.21 -3.65 6.21
CA PHE A 55 2.67 -2.44 5.60
C PHE A 55 3.30 -1.19 6.20
N GLY A 56 3.29 -0.10 5.45
CA GLY A 56 3.88 1.16 5.89
C GLY A 56 3.07 1.90 6.95
N GLY A 57 1.85 1.46 7.22
CA GLY A 57 0.98 2.03 8.23
C GLY A 57 0.03 0.98 8.74
N GLU A 58 -0.75 1.33 9.75
CA GLU A 58 -1.71 0.40 10.31
C GLU A 58 -2.91 0.23 9.41
N VAL A 59 -3.27 -1.02 9.15
CA VAL A 59 -4.42 -1.38 8.32
C VAL A 59 -5.10 -2.60 8.94
N MET A 60 -6.32 -2.84 8.50
CA MET A 60 -6.97 -4.15 8.70
C MET A 60 -6.72 -4.99 7.47
N LEU A 61 -6.26 -6.21 7.65
CA LEU A 61 -6.09 -7.15 6.54
C LEU A 61 -7.42 -7.86 6.31
N MET A 62 -8.12 -7.41 5.27
CA MET A 62 -9.48 -7.87 4.99
C MET A 62 -9.50 -9.21 4.27
N ASN A 63 -8.48 -9.48 3.46
CA ASN A 63 -8.42 -10.71 2.71
C ASN A 63 -6.99 -10.98 2.28
N VAL A 64 -6.65 -12.26 2.20
CA VAL A 64 -5.38 -12.68 1.65
C VAL A 64 -5.61 -13.99 0.89
N LYS A 65 -5.06 -14.07 -0.30
CA LYS A 65 -5.16 -15.25 -1.15
C LYS A 65 -3.77 -15.65 -1.61
N LEU A 66 -3.59 -16.94 -1.79
CA LEU A 66 -2.39 -17.49 -2.40
C LEU A 66 -2.80 -18.21 -3.67
N LEU A 67 -2.17 -17.84 -4.78
CA LEU A 67 -2.46 -18.42 -6.09
C LEU A 67 -1.23 -19.17 -6.59
N ASP A 68 -1.47 -20.28 -7.26
CA ASP A 68 -0.39 -21.02 -7.90
C ASP A 68 -0.06 -20.43 -9.28
N ALA A 69 0.83 -21.07 -10.02
CA ALA A 69 1.28 -20.56 -11.31
C ALA A 69 0.15 -20.50 -12.35
N GLN A 70 -0.91 -21.27 -12.17
CA GLN A 70 -2.09 -21.25 -13.01
C GLN A 70 -3.19 -20.35 -12.44
N ARG A 71 -2.87 -19.56 -11.42
CA ARG A 71 -3.76 -18.64 -10.73
C ARG A 71 -4.93 -19.35 -10.05
N ARG A 72 -4.71 -20.59 -9.64
CA ARG A 72 -5.69 -21.34 -8.87
C ARG A 72 -5.49 -21.04 -7.38
N ASP A 73 -6.59 -20.91 -6.66
CA ASP A 73 -6.61 -20.63 -5.24
C ASP A 73 -6.01 -21.78 -4.45
N ILE A 74 -5.09 -21.46 -3.57
CA ILE A 74 -4.59 -22.39 -2.56
C ILE A 74 -5.24 -21.98 -1.25
N PRO A 75 -6.09 -22.81 -0.68
CA PRO A 75 -6.81 -22.42 0.53
C PRO A 75 -5.88 -22.04 1.67
N LEU A 76 -6.15 -20.88 2.25
CA LEU A 76 -5.47 -20.40 3.44
C LEU A 76 -6.47 -20.35 4.58
N ASN A 77 -5.99 -20.70 5.77
CA ASN A 77 -6.84 -20.67 6.95
C ASN A 77 -6.71 -19.31 7.63
N TYR A 78 -7.06 -18.25 6.88
CA TYR A 78 -6.98 -16.89 7.38
C TYR A 78 -8.36 -16.41 7.83
N GLN A 79 -8.41 -15.88 9.03
CA GLN A 79 -9.63 -15.25 9.55
C GLN A 79 -9.38 -13.78 9.74
N VAL A 80 -10.31 -12.96 9.24
CA VAL A 80 -10.19 -11.52 9.35
C VAL A 80 -10.23 -11.11 10.81
N SER A 81 -9.22 -10.33 11.20
CA SER A 81 -9.22 -9.63 12.47
C SER A 81 -9.49 -8.17 12.19
N HIS A 82 -10.31 -7.54 13.00
CA HIS A 82 -10.59 -6.11 12.83
C HIS A 82 -9.56 -5.24 13.55
N ASP A 83 -8.44 -5.84 13.96
CA ASP A 83 -7.35 -5.10 14.57
C ASP A 83 -6.53 -4.37 13.53
N LEU A 84 -6.17 -3.13 13.83
CA LEU A 84 -5.27 -2.35 13.00
C LEU A 84 -3.84 -2.72 13.34
N LYS A 85 -3.09 -3.20 12.36
CA LYS A 85 -1.69 -3.60 12.55
C LYS A 85 -0.89 -3.28 11.30
N LYS A 86 0.42 -3.19 11.48
CA LYS A 86 1.34 -3.01 10.34
C LYS A 86 1.83 -4.33 9.80
N THR A 87 1.90 -5.36 10.62
CA THR A 87 2.46 -6.64 10.24
C THR A 87 1.45 -7.75 10.47
N PHE A 88 1.33 -8.61 9.49
CA PHE A 88 0.45 -9.78 9.53
C PHE A 88 1.23 -11.02 9.15
N GLU A 89 0.93 -12.12 9.83
CA GLU A 89 1.51 -13.41 9.51
C GLU A 89 0.38 -14.39 9.25
N VAL A 90 0.44 -15.05 8.10
CA VAL A 90 -0.61 -15.97 7.66
C VAL A 90 0.03 -17.31 7.36
N ALA A 91 -0.40 -18.34 8.06
CA ALA A 91 0.13 -19.69 7.84
C ALA A 91 -0.23 -20.18 6.44
N VAL A 92 0.69 -20.90 5.82
CA VAL A 92 0.46 -21.48 4.50
C VAL A 92 0.62 -23.00 4.58
N PRO A 93 -0.11 -23.75 3.74
CA PRO A 93 0.07 -25.19 3.69
C PRO A 93 1.39 -25.53 3.00
N LYS A 94 1.71 -26.82 2.98
CA LYS A 94 2.89 -27.27 2.25
C LYS A 94 2.69 -27.00 0.76
N LEU A 95 3.69 -26.35 0.15
CA LEU A 95 3.63 -25.93 -1.24
C LEU A 95 4.64 -26.71 -2.08
N LYS A 96 4.30 -26.94 -3.32
CA LYS A 96 5.21 -27.54 -4.28
C LYS A 96 6.11 -26.48 -4.86
N ASN A 97 7.18 -26.90 -5.54
CA ASN A 97 8.01 -25.96 -6.30
C ASN A 97 7.14 -25.28 -7.35
N GLY A 98 7.39 -24.00 -7.57
CA GLY A 98 6.67 -23.24 -8.55
C GLY A 98 6.57 -21.78 -8.16
N LYS A 99 5.90 -21.01 -9.02
CA LYS A 99 5.66 -19.59 -8.81
C LYS A 99 4.32 -19.39 -8.13
N TYR A 100 4.31 -18.50 -7.15
CA TYR A 100 3.10 -18.19 -6.38
C TYR A 100 2.85 -16.70 -6.37
N THR A 101 1.59 -16.35 -6.28
CA THR A 101 1.16 -14.96 -6.16
C THR A 101 0.37 -14.80 -4.87
N VAL A 102 0.76 -13.82 -4.06
CA VAL A 102 0.02 -13.44 -2.87
C VAL A 102 -0.82 -12.23 -3.22
N VAL A 103 -2.13 -12.33 -3.02
CA VAL A 103 -3.05 -11.22 -3.28
C VAL A 103 -3.65 -10.80 -1.94
N TRP A 104 -3.64 -9.51 -1.67
CA TRP A 104 -4.14 -9.02 -0.40
C TRP A 104 -5.08 -7.84 -0.60
N THR A 105 -5.98 -7.66 0.35
CA THR A 105 -6.86 -6.50 0.42
C THR A 105 -6.82 -5.99 1.85
N THR A 106 -6.58 -4.69 1.98
CA THR A 106 -6.56 -4.03 3.28
C THR A 106 -7.59 -2.93 3.32
N MET A 107 -7.97 -2.55 4.54
CA MET A 107 -8.78 -1.36 4.77
C MET A 107 -8.01 -0.44 5.70
N GLY A 108 -7.84 0.80 5.28
CA GLY A 108 -7.17 1.81 6.09
C GLY A 108 -8.09 2.41 7.13
N THR A 109 -7.52 3.28 7.98
CA THR A 109 -8.27 3.96 9.04
C THR A 109 -9.33 4.90 8.48
N ASP A 110 -9.19 5.29 7.20
CA ASP A 110 -10.17 6.15 6.52
C ASP A 110 -11.30 5.36 5.86
N GLY A 111 -11.30 4.03 6.01
CA GLY A 111 -12.33 3.18 5.44
C GLY A 111 -12.13 2.82 3.98
N HIS A 112 -11.04 3.24 3.35
CA HIS A 112 -10.76 2.89 1.97
C HIS A 112 -10.06 1.54 1.86
N ASN A 113 -10.49 0.75 0.88
CA ASN A 113 -9.86 -0.53 0.57
C ASN A 113 -8.71 -0.34 -0.39
N MET A 114 -7.64 -1.08 -0.16
CA MET A 114 -6.50 -1.17 -1.06
C MET A 114 -6.22 -2.63 -1.34
N SER A 115 -5.84 -2.92 -2.57
CA SER A 115 -5.47 -4.28 -2.96
C SER A 115 -4.13 -4.28 -3.66
N GLY A 116 -3.45 -5.39 -3.58
CA GLY A 116 -2.19 -5.55 -4.29
C GLY A 116 -1.81 -7.01 -4.36
N GLU A 117 -0.72 -7.27 -5.05
CA GLU A 117 -0.20 -8.62 -5.15
C GLU A 117 1.30 -8.60 -5.31
N TYR A 118 1.95 -9.71 -4.94
CA TYR A 118 3.36 -9.92 -5.23
C TYR A 118 3.62 -11.40 -5.48
N ASN A 119 4.76 -11.69 -6.08
CA ASN A 119 5.15 -13.04 -6.46
C ASN A 119 6.37 -13.51 -5.70
N PHE A 120 6.43 -14.81 -5.46
CA PHE A 120 7.65 -15.48 -5.05
C PHE A 120 7.69 -16.86 -5.71
N THR A 121 8.86 -17.48 -5.75
CA THR A 121 9.05 -18.79 -6.37
C THR A 121 9.73 -19.71 -5.37
N ILE A 122 9.26 -20.94 -5.33
CA ILE A 122 9.90 -21.99 -4.54
C ILE A 122 10.69 -22.89 -5.48
N LYS A 123 11.98 -23.00 -5.23
CA LYS A 123 12.88 -23.87 -5.98
C LYS A 123 13.64 -24.76 -5.01
N SER A 124 12.91 -25.62 -4.34
CA SER A 124 13.52 -26.56 -3.43
C SER A 124 14.26 -27.64 -4.20
N THR A 125 15.44 -28.03 -3.72
CA THR A 125 16.26 -29.05 -4.36
C THR A 125 15.86 -30.47 -3.94
N LYS A 126 14.80 -30.60 -3.19
CA LYS A 126 14.31 -31.92 -2.80
C LYS A 126 13.13 -32.37 -3.61
#